data_aa0734b771bd7369bf44a85078c7edff
#
_entry.id   aa0734b771bd7369bf44a85078c7edff
#
_cell.length_a   1.000
_cell.length_b   1.000
_cell.length_c   1.000
_cell.angle_alpha   90.00
_cell.angle_beta   90.00
_cell.angle_gamma   90.00
#
_symmetry.space_group_name_H-M   'P 1'
#
loop_
_entity.id
_entity.type
_entity.pdbx_description
1 polymer ?
#
loop_
_entity_poly.entity_id
_entity_poly.type
_entity_poly.pdbx_seq_one_letter_code
_entity_poly.pdbx_strand_id
1 'polypeptide(L)'
;RYYTPDEAKALIEQQREGLDPSAATNLEERGIALIGKPLYEAFVKHYTAKQWQTDPTDLPPEIISRLPVRYTFNNRYFNDTYEGLPVDGYAAWLEKMAEHELIDVRTNTDWFAVADEVRAESPGAPVVYTGPLDQYFDYAEGRLGWRTLDFEQEVLDTGDFQGTPVMNYNDADVPYTRIHEFRHFHPERKDKYPKDKTVIMKEYSRFADKGDEPYYPINTPEDRTKLEAYRKLAAQESKDNKVLFGGRLGTYQYLDMHMAIGSALSMFDNKLVPFWNEGKAIEQERGH
;
A
#
# COMPACT_ATOMS: atom_id res chain seq x y z
N ARG A 1 23.56 14.18 21.46
CA ARG A 1 24.29 15.26 20.79
C ARG A 1 23.49 15.67 19.55
N TYR A 2 23.29 16.96 19.35
CA TYR A 2 22.68 17.47 18.13
C TYR A 2 23.77 17.67 17.08
N TYR A 3 23.52 17.21 15.84
CA TYR A 3 24.39 17.38 14.71
C TYR A 3 23.84 18.47 13.79
N THR A 4 24.74 19.23 13.17
CA THR A 4 24.37 20.04 12.01
C THR A 4 24.12 19.11 10.80
N PRO A 5 23.40 19.57 9.75
CA PRO A 5 23.20 18.78 8.54
C PRO A 5 24.53 18.28 7.93
N ASP A 6 25.59 19.11 7.95
CA ASP A 6 26.86 18.73 7.36
C ASP A 6 27.64 17.72 8.24
N GLU A 7 27.57 17.85 9.56
CA GLU A 7 28.12 16.83 10.47
C GLU A 7 27.40 15.50 10.31
N ALA A 8 26.06 15.52 10.15
CA ALA A 8 25.28 14.30 9.92
C ALA A 8 25.63 13.62 8.60
N LYS A 9 25.76 14.39 7.51
CA LYS A 9 26.21 13.87 6.21
C LYS A 9 27.62 13.27 6.29
N ALA A 10 28.56 13.97 6.93
CA ALA A 10 29.93 13.47 7.09
C ALA A 10 29.98 12.16 7.91
N LEU A 11 29.16 12.06 8.95
CA LEU A 11 29.05 10.84 9.75
C LEU A 11 28.48 9.67 8.94
N ILE A 12 27.41 9.90 8.18
CA ILE A 12 26.81 8.87 7.31
C ILE A 12 27.84 8.44 6.25
N GLU A 13 28.58 9.37 5.65
CA GLU A 13 29.64 9.07 4.68
C GLU A 13 30.70 8.11 5.25
N GLN A 14 31.07 8.28 6.52
CA GLN A 14 32.00 7.37 7.20
C GLN A 14 31.36 5.99 7.49
N GLN A 15 30.05 5.97 7.76
CA GLN A 15 29.33 4.77 8.22
C GLN A 15 28.77 3.92 7.08
N ARG A 16 28.76 4.39 5.85
CA ARG A 16 28.25 3.66 4.70
C ARG A 16 29.23 2.64 4.11
N GLU A 17 30.40 2.47 4.71
CA GLU A 17 31.39 1.44 4.35
C GLU A 17 31.82 1.48 2.86
N GLY A 18 31.81 2.65 2.24
CA GLY A 18 32.16 2.86 0.83
C GLY A 18 31.08 2.42 -0.17
N LEU A 19 29.90 2.03 0.29
CA LEU A 19 28.79 1.67 -0.59
C LEU A 19 28.23 2.90 -1.32
N ASP A 20 27.95 2.73 -2.62
CA ASP A 20 27.27 3.73 -3.44
C ASP A 20 25.78 3.38 -3.52
N PRO A 21 24.87 4.30 -3.11
CA PRO A 21 23.42 4.04 -3.23
C PRO A 21 22.96 3.70 -4.66
N SER A 22 23.60 4.23 -5.69
CA SER A 22 23.24 3.98 -7.08
C SER A 22 23.67 2.61 -7.60
N ALA A 23 24.65 1.99 -6.94
CA ALA A 23 25.21 0.69 -7.31
C ALA A 23 24.70 -0.46 -6.43
N ALA A 24 23.86 -0.18 -5.44
CA ALA A 24 23.34 -1.18 -4.52
C ALA A 24 22.50 -2.25 -5.25
N THR A 25 22.78 -3.51 -4.97
CA THR A 25 22.11 -4.66 -5.58
C THR A 25 20.96 -5.21 -4.75
N ASN A 26 20.91 -4.86 -3.46
CA ASN A 26 19.88 -5.30 -2.53
C ASN A 26 19.50 -4.19 -1.53
N LEU A 27 18.49 -4.46 -0.74
CA LEU A 27 17.96 -3.50 0.24
C LEU A 27 18.96 -3.18 1.35
N GLU A 28 19.72 -4.13 1.85
CA GLU A 28 20.73 -3.92 2.90
C GLU A 28 21.81 -2.95 2.41
N GLU A 29 22.42 -3.20 1.24
CA GLU A 29 23.41 -2.30 0.65
C GLU A 29 22.86 -0.90 0.42
N ARG A 30 21.66 -0.81 -0.13
CA ARG A 30 20.98 0.48 -0.36
C ARG A 30 20.70 1.22 0.94
N GLY A 31 20.23 0.50 1.98
CA GLY A 31 19.95 1.07 3.29
C GLY A 31 21.22 1.60 3.97
N ILE A 32 22.28 0.81 4.02
CA ILE A 32 23.56 1.23 4.60
C ILE A 32 24.13 2.43 3.84
N ALA A 33 24.06 2.40 2.51
CA ALA A 33 24.53 3.51 1.67
C ALA A 33 23.79 4.83 1.88
N LEU A 34 22.48 4.77 2.22
CA LEU A 34 21.64 5.95 2.43
C LEU A 34 21.76 6.57 3.82
N ILE A 35 21.82 5.75 4.87
CA ILE A 35 21.70 6.22 6.25
C ILE A 35 22.83 5.77 7.17
N GLY A 36 23.79 5.01 6.65
CA GLY A 36 24.87 4.41 7.45
C GLY A 36 24.45 3.15 8.19
N LYS A 37 25.39 2.25 8.41
CA LYS A 37 25.15 0.94 9.03
C LYS A 37 24.48 1.00 10.40
N PRO A 38 24.89 1.86 11.36
CA PRO A 38 24.29 1.90 12.67
C PRO A 38 22.78 2.26 12.66
N LEU A 39 22.37 3.21 11.80
CA LEU A 39 20.96 3.58 11.69
C LEU A 39 20.18 2.49 10.92
N TYR A 40 20.79 1.89 9.90
CA TYR A 40 20.16 0.79 9.19
C TYR A 40 19.89 -0.40 10.13
N GLU A 41 20.87 -0.84 10.91
CA GLU A 41 20.69 -1.94 11.87
C GLU A 41 19.68 -1.59 12.96
N ALA A 42 19.70 -0.35 13.49
CA ALA A 42 18.82 0.07 14.56
C ALA A 42 17.35 0.24 14.14
N PHE A 43 17.07 0.66 12.89
CA PHE A 43 15.71 1.10 12.51
C PHE A 43 15.12 0.41 11.29
N VAL A 44 15.92 -0.29 10.47
CA VAL A 44 15.45 -0.82 9.19
C VAL A 44 15.57 -2.34 9.11
N LYS A 45 16.72 -2.90 9.44
CA LYS A 45 17.06 -4.31 9.16
C LYS A 45 16.01 -5.29 9.64
N HIS A 46 15.75 -5.33 10.93
CA HIS A 46 14.84 -6.32 11.50
C HIS A 46 13.36 -6.01 11.25
N TYR A 47 12.99 -4.72 11.20
CA TYR A 47 11.65 -4.32 10.78
C TYR A 47 11.35 -4.83 9.38
N THR A 48 12.26 -4.60 8.44
CA THR A 48 12.10 -5.02 7.05
C THR A 48 12.08 -6.55 6.94
N ALA A 49 12.98 -7.25 7.63
CA ALA A 49 12.99 -8.71 7.66
C ALA A 49 11.66 -9.29 8.15
N LYS A 50 11.06 -8.72 9.21
CA LYS A 50 9.73 -9.11 9.70
C LYS A 50 8.62 -8.78 8.70
N GLN A 51 8.62 -7.56 8.17
CA GLN A 51 7.60 -7.10 7.23
C GLN A 51 7.56 -7.96 5.96
N TRP A 52 8.72 -8.37 5.46
CA TRP A 52 8.83 -9.13 4.22
C TRP A 52 9.03 -10.63 4.44
N GLN A 53 9.32 -11.06 5.69
CA GLN A 53 9.73 -12.42 6.03
C GLN A 53 10.84 -12.95 5.10
N THR A 54 11.76 -12.09 4.77
CA THR A 54 12.85 -12.30 3.82
C THR A 54 14.06 -11.54 4.31
N ASP A 55 15.24 -12.08 4.17
CA ASP A 55 16.46 -11.37 4.53
C ASP A 55 16.60 -10.12 3.66
N PRO A 56 16.96 -8.95 4.22
CA PRO A 56 17.15 -7.72 3.44
C PRO A 56 18.17 -7.83 2.30
N THR A 57 19.11 -8.76 2.38
CA THR A 57 20.07 -9.06 1.29
C THR A 57 19.41 -9.72 0.08
N ASP A 58 18.25 -10.34 0.25
CA ASP A 58 17.47 -10.98 -0.82
C ASP A 58 16.33 -10.09 -1.35
N LEU A 59 16.19 -8.89 -0.78
CA LEU A 59 15.14 -7.93 -1.17
C LEU A 59 15.65 -6.90 -2.17
N PRO A 60 14.81 -6.48 -3.14
CA PRO A 60 15.15 -5.42 -4.09
C PRO A 60 15.47 -4.07 -3.41
N PRO A 61 16.47 -3.32 -3.90
CA PRO A 61 16.87 -2.04 -3.30
C PRO A 61 15.78 -0.96 -3.38
N GLU A 62 14.81 -1.08 -4.27
CA GLU A 62 13.73 -0.13 -4.45
C GLU A 62 12.78 -0.05 -3.25
N ILE A 63 12.67 -1.11 -2.46
CA ILE A 63 11.78 -1.17 -1.28
C ILE A 63 12.13 -0.07 -0.28
N ILE A 64 13.42 0.19 -0.03
CA ILE A 64 13.86 1.24 0.91
C ILE A 64 13.80 2.64 0.32
N SER A 65 13.69 2.80 -0.99
CA SER A 65 13.68 4.10 -1.66
C SER A 65 12.50 4.99 -1.25
N ARG A 66 11.49 4.43 -0.60
CA ARG A 66 10.32 5.13 -0.08
C ARG A 66 10.60 5.88 1.23
N LEU A 67 11.67 5.55 1.95
CA LEU A 67 12.01 6.23 3.20
C LEU A 67 12.58 7.62 2.90
N PRO A 68 11.98 8.70 3.46
CA PRO A 68 12.47 10.04 3.25
C PRO A 68 13.73 10.28 4.10
N VAL A 69 14.88 10.32 3.45
CA VAL A 69 16.13 10.73 4.10
C VAL A 69 16.30 12.23 3.97
N ARG A 70 16.19 12.96 5.07
CA ARG A 70 16.26 14.43 5.11
C ARG A 70 17.27 14.89 6.15
N TYR A 71 17.99 15.94 5.80
CA TYR A 71 18.95 16.61 6.70
C TYR A 71 18.36 17.91 7.24
N THR A 72 17.12 17.86 7.67
CA THR A 72 16.36 18.98 8.25
C THR A 72 15.63 18.50 9.52
N PHE A 73 15.12 19.43 10.33
CA PHE A 73 14.30 19.10 11.49
C PHE A 73 12.83 18.79 11.16
N ASN A 74 12.51 18.64 9.87
CA ASN A 74 11.19 18.18 9.46
C ASN A 74 11.08 16.68 9.68
N ASN A 75 10.27 16.27 10.66
CA ASN A 75 10.01 14.89 11.04
C ASN A 75 8.72 14.30 10.43
N ARG A 76 8.04 15.03 9.55
CA ARG A 76 6.85 14.53 8.85
C ARG A 76 7.27 13.47 7.83
N TYR A 77 6.48 12.41 7.71
CA TYR A 77 6.74 11.36 6.71
C TYR A 77 6.53 11.88 5.29
N PHE A 78 5.41 12.54 5.04
CA PHE A 78 5.07 13.14 3.74
C PHE A 78 5.51 14.61 3.64
N ASN A 79 5.68 15.10 2.41
CA ASN A 79 5.92 16.51 2.10
C ASN A 79 4.70 17.19 1.49
N ASP A 80 3.54 16.53 1.54
CA ASP A 80 2.30 17.01 0.93
C ASP A 80 1.80 18.29 1.62
N THR A 81 1.16 19.16 0.84
CA THR A 81 0.54 20.39 1.34
C THR A 81 -0.65 20.08 2.25
N TYR A 82 -1.38 19.01 1.91
CA TYR A 82 -2.54 18.56 2.66
C TYR A 82 -2.32 17.12 3.12
N GLU A 83 -2.46 16.90 4.41
CA GLU A 83 -2.48 15.56 4.99
C GLU A 83 -3.47 15.54 6.15
N GLY A 84 -4.15 14.40 6.36
CA GLY A 84 -5.12 14.25 7.43
C GLY A 84 -5.84 12.90 7.36
N LEU A 85 -6.66 12.68 8.36
CA LEU A 85 -7.58 11.54 8.42
C LEU A 85 -9.02 12.07 8.39
N PRO A 86 -9.97 11.36 7.76
CA PRO A 86 -11.37 11.73 7.84
C PRO A 86 -11.85 11.73 9.30
N VAL A 87 -12.46 12.82 9.76
CA VAL A 87 -12.90 12.98 11.16
C VAL A 87 -13.88 11.87 11.58
N ASP A 88 -14.79 11.51 10.69
CA ASP A 88 -15.81 10.47 10.94
C ASP A 88 -15.39 9.07 10.44
N GLY A 89 -14.12 8.92 10.03
CA GLY A 89 -13.55 7.67 9.53
C GLY A 89 -13.75 7.48 8.03
N TYR A 90 -13.05 6.49 7.48
CA TYR A 90 -13.05 6.21 6.04
C TYR A 90 -14.39 5.66 5.55
N ALA A 91 -15.09 4.85 6.36
CA ALA A 91 -16.38 4.31 5.97
C ALA A 91 -17.39 5.42 5.66
N ALA A 92 -17.58 6.36 6.61
CA ALA A 92 -18.49 7.48 6.43
C ALA A 92 -18.09 8.39 5.24
N TRP A 93 -16.79 8.55 4.98
CA TRP A 93 -16.31 9.29 3.82
C TRP A 93 -16.67 8.60 2.50
N LEU A 94 -16.45 7.27 2.40
CA LEU A 94 -16.77 6.50 1.20
C LEU A 94 -18.27 6.39 0.98
N GLU A 95 -19.06 6.17 2.05
CA GLU A 95 -20.52 6.19 1.99
C GLU A 95 -21.03 7.50 1.42
N LYS A 96 -20.52 8.64 1.92
CA LYS A 96 -20.88 9.97 1.40
C LYS A 96 -20.50 10.17 -0.06
N MET A 97 -19.41 9.60 -0.54
CA MET A 97 -19.02 9.64 -1.96
C MET A 97 -19.97 8.81 -2.84
N ALA A 98 -20.49 7.71 -2.30
CA ALA A 98 -21.41 6.82 -2.99
C ALA A 98 -22.89 7.25 -2.88
N GLU A 99 -23.21 8.21 -2.01
CA GLU A 99 -24.56 8.74 -1.78
C GLU A 99 -24.97 9.70 -2.91
N HIS A 100 -25.39 9.11 -4.05
CA HIS A 100 -25.87 9.88 -5.19
C HIS A 100 -26.96 9.08 -5.93
N GLU A 101 -27.99 9.77 -6.41
CA GLU A 101 -29.17 9.16 -7.08
C GLU A 101 -28.82 8.33 -8.34
N LEU A 102 -27.66 8.59 -8.96
CA LEU A 102 -27.18 7.88 -10.15
C LEU A 102 -26.20 6.75 -9.81
N ILE A 103 -25.96 6.49 -8.52
CA ILE A 103 -25.06 5.42 -8.07
C ILE A 103 -25.85 4.34 -7.35
N ASP A 104 -25.84 3.12 -7.89
CA ASP A 104 -26.39 1.93 -7.26
C ASP A 104 -25.26 1.15 -6.57
N VAL A 105 -25.29 1.07 -5.23
CA VAL A 105 -24.28 0.38 -4.42
C VAL A 105 -24.82 -0.99 -4.00
N ARG A 106 -24.21 -2.05 -4.49
CA ARG A 106 -24.56 -3.45 -4.15
C ARG A 106 -23.45 -4.05 -3.27
N THR A 107 -23.63 -4.00 -1.96
CA THR A 107 -22.73 -4.63 -0.99
C THR A 107 -23.00 -6.15 -0.87
N ASN A 108 -22.04 -6.89 -0.31
CA ASN A 108 -22.13 -8.37 -0.19
C ASN A 108 -22.39 -9.08 -1.54
N THR A 109 -21.89 -8.50 -2.62
CA THR A 109 -22.13 -8.96 -3.99
C THR A 109 -20.79 -9.30 -4.64
N ASP A 110 -20.60 -10.56 -5.00
CA ASP A 110 -19.43 -11.02 -5.72
C ASP A 110 -19.60 -10.73 -7.22
N TRP A 111 -18.66 -9.97 -7.81
CA TRP A 111 -18.66 -9.67 -9.22
C TRP A 111 -18.80 -10.91 -10.10
N PHE A 112 -18.08 -11.98 -9.79
CA PHE A 112 -18.11 -13.20 -10.61
C PHE A 112 -19.44 -13.95 -10.57
N ALA A 113 -20.25 -13.70 -9.54
CA ALA A 113 -21.60 -14.27 -9.44
C ALA A 113 -22.66 -13.47 -10.22
N VAL A 114 -22.43 -12.17 -10.44
CA VAL A 114 -23.44 -11.26 -10.99
C VAL A 114 -23.02 -10.57 -12.31
N ALA A 115 -21.84 -10.86 -12.82
CA ALA A 115 -21.27 -10.16 -13.98
C ALA A 115 -22.17 -10.18 -15.21
N ASP A 116 -22.79 -11.32 -15.53
CA ASP A 116 -23.68 -11.47 -16.67
C ASP A 116 -24.97 -10.67 -16.50
N GLU A 117 -25.55 -10.67 -15.28
CA GLU A 117 -26.73 -9.87 -14.95
C GLU A 117 -26.43 -8.37 -15.09
N VAL A 118 -25.35 -7.89 -14.48
CA VAL A 118 -24.96 -6.47 -14.54
C VAL A 118 -24.66 -6.03 -15.98
N ARG A 119 -24.01 -6.88 -16.77
CA ARG A 119 -23.76 -6.61 -18.19
C ARG A 119 -25.05 -6.56 -19.01
N ALA A 120 -26.04 -7.39 -18.68
CA ALA A 120 -27.34 -7.36 -19.31
C ALA A 120 -28.18 -6.12 -18.94
N GLU A 121 -28.06 -5.64 -17.70
CA GLU A 121 -28.70 -4.40 -17.24
C GLU A 121 -28.11 -3.14 -17.92
N SER A 122 -26.82 -3.16 -18.26
CA SER A 122 -26.10 -2.02 -18.84
C SER A 122 -25.30 -2.44 -20.08
N PRO A 123 -25.96 -2.77 -21.20
CA PRO A 123 -25.30 -3.27 -22.41
C PRO A 123 -24.27 -2.28 -22.95
N GLY A 124 -23.04 -2.74 -23.13
CA GLY A 124 -21.96 -1.94 -23.70
C GLY A 124 -21.29 -0.92 -22.76
N ALA A 125 -21.70 -0.83 -21.51
CA ALA A 125 -21.01 -0.03 -20.50
C ALA A 125 -19.62 -0.61 -20.19
N PRO A 126 -18.61 0.24 -19.98
CA PRO A 126 -17.31 -0.21 -19.52
C PRO A 126 -17.36 -0.69 -18.09
N VAL A 127 -16.50 -1.64 -17.74
CA VAL A 127 -16.30 -2.15 -16.37
C VAL A 127 -14.95 -1.67 -15.87
N VAL A 128 -14.90 -1.14 -14.64
CA VAL A 128 -13.65 -0.88 -13.93
C VAL A 128 -13.51 -1.92 -12.83
N TYR A 129 -12.65 -2.90 -13.04
CA TYR A 129 -12.39 -3.96 -12.06
C TYR A 129 -11.23 -3.57 -11.16
N THR A 130 -11.44 -3.57 -9.84
CA THR A 130 -10.43 -3.17 -8.84
C THR A 130 -10.04 -4.30 -7.89
N GLY A 131 -10.57 -5.50 -8.09
CA GLY A 131 -10.17 -6.72 -7.38
C GLY A 131 -8.82 -7.27 -7.87
N PRO A 132 -8.33 -8.39 -7.29
CA PRO A 132 -7.06 -9.00 -7.70
C PRO A 132 -7.04 -9.38 -9.17
N LEU A 133 -5.97 -8.95 -9.87
CA LEU A 133 -5.81 -9.15 -11.31
C LEU A 133 -5.82 -10.62 -11.72
N ASP A 134 -5.09 -11.45 -10.98
CA ASP A 134 -5.00 -12.89 -11.22
C ASP A 134 -6.33 -13.62 -10.97
N GLN A 135 -7.11 -13.15 -10.01
CA GLN A 135 -8.44 -13.70 -9.73
C GLN A 135 -9.42 -13.43 -10.88
N TYR A 136 -9.32 -12.28 -11.54
CA TYR A 136 -10.17 -11.99 -12.71
C TYR A 136 -10.02 -13.03 -13.81
N PHE A 137 -8.82 -13.54 -14.00
CA PHE A 137 -8.49 -14.57 -15.01
C PHE A 137 -8.45 -15.99 -14.44
N ASP A 138 -9.14 -16.24 -13.31
CA ASP A 138 -9.19 -17.54 -12.64
C ASP A 138 -7.79 -18.18 -12.46
N TYR A 139 -6.81 -17.32 -12.14
CA TYR A 139 -5.42 -17.72 -11.88
C TYR A 139 -4.73 -18.46 -13.03
N ALA A 140 -5.14 -18.18 -14.28
CA ALA A 140 -4.65 -18.88 -15.49
C ALA A 140 -3.12 -18.89 -15.65
N GLU A 141 -2.43 -17.83 -15.20
CA GLU A 141 -0.96 -17.71 -15.20
C GLU A 141 -0.33 -18.01 -13.81
N GLY A 142 -1.14 -18.55 -12.89
CA GLY A 142 -0.76 -18.80 -11.51
C GLY A 142 -0.99 -17.58 -10.60
N ARG A 143 -0.97 -17.81 -9.27
CA ARG A 143 -1.19 -16.76 -8.29
C ARG A 143 -0.04 -15.77 -8.26
N LEU A 144 -0.37 -14.49 -8.14
CA LEU A 144 0.57 -13.43 -7.82
C LEU A 144 0.84 -13.43 -6.31
N GLY A 145 2.08 -13.15 -5.94
CA GLY A 145 2.51 -13.17 -4.55
C GLY A 145 2.09 -11.92 -3.78
N TRP A 146 1.44 -12.11 -2.64
CA TRP A 146 1.00 -11.04 -1.76
C TRP A 146 1.47 -11.25 -0.33
N ARG A 147 1.71 -10.14 0.38
CA ARG A 147 1.76 -10.11 1.83
C ARG A 147 0.36 -9.86 2.36
N THR A 148 0.02 -10.53 3.47
CA THR A 148 -1.17 -10.25 4.26
C THR A 148 -0.78 -9.84 5.67
N LEU A 149 -1.75 -9.34 6.43
CA LEU A 149 -1.57 -8.88 7.81
C LEU A 149 -2.55 -9.58 8.73
N ASP A 150 -2.04 -10.05 9.86
CA ASP A 150 -2.86 -10.48 10.99
C ASP A 150 -2.84 -9.39 12.05
N PHE A 151 -3.98 -9.18 12.72
CA PHE A 151 -4.16 -8.16 13.73
C PHE A 151 -4.60 -8.77 15.05
N GLU A 152 -3.89 -8.40 16.12
CA GLU A 152 -4.24 -8.75 17.50
C GLU A 152 -4.66 -7.49 18.25
N GLN A 153 -5.95 -7.39 18.56
CA GLN A 153 -6.49 -6.26 19.31
C GLN A 153 -6.54 -6.56 20.81
N GLU A 154 -6.10 -5.61 21.62
CA GLU A 154 -6.06 -5.74 23.08
C GLU A 154 -6.57 -4.46 23.76
N VAL A 155 -7.34 -4.64 24.84
CA VAL A 155 -7.75 -3.55 25.74
C VAL A 155 -6.84 -3.56 26.96
N LEU A 156 -6.13 -2.47 27.17
CA LEU A 156 -5.20 -2.30 28.29
C LEU A 156 -5.79 -1.42 29.39
N ASP A 157 -5.53 -1.78 30.64
CA ASP A 157 -5.90 -0.99 31.83
C ASP A 157 -4.89 0.14 32.10
N THR A 158 -4.69 0.98 31.07
CA THR A 158 -3.90 2.21 31.13
C THR A 158 -4.52 3.23 30.20
N GLY A 159 -4.48 4.50 30.57
CA GLY A 159 -5.06 5.57 29.76
C GLY A 159 -4.24 5.94 28.53
N ASP A 160 -2.96 5.57 28.48
CA ASP A 160 -2.04 5.80 27.38
C ASP A 160 -0.94 4.74 27.44
N PHE A 161 -0.68 4.06 26.33
CA PHE A 161 0.31 2.99 26.28
C PHE A 161 1.62 3.45 25.64
N GLN A 162 1.55 4.10 24.47
CA GLN A 162 2.75 4.44 23.70
C GLN A 162 2.87 5.94 23.34
N GLY A 163 1.88 6.77 23.64
CA GLY A 163 1.92 8.22 23.41
C GLY A 163 1.91 8.66 21.95
N THR A 164 1.64 7.74 21.03
CA THR A 164 1.67 7.98 19.59
C THR A 164 0.70 7.04 18.86
N PRO A 165 0.11 7.45 17.71
CA PRO A 165 -0.83 6.59 16.98
C PRO A 165 -0.19 5.29 16.46
N VAL A 166 1.07 5.32 16.04
CA VAL A 166 1.78 4.15 15.49
C VAL A 166 3.22 4.14 15.98
N MET A 167 3.67 2.99 16.46
CA MET A 167 5.07 2.74 16.78
C MET A 167 5.53 1.48 16.05
N ASN A 168 6.62 1.59 15.30
CA ASN A 168 7.26 0.45 14.65
C ASN A 168 8.27 -0.20 15.59
N TYR A 169 8.32 -1.52 15.62
CA TYR A 169 9.22 -2.32 16.44
C TYR A 169 10.27 -2.96 15.55
N ASN A 170 11.52 -2.54 15.74
CA ASN A 170 12.64 -3.05 14.96
C ASN A 170 13.39 -4.21 15.64
N ASP A 171 13.17 -4.46 16.93
CA ASP A 171 13.87 -5.51 17.69
C ASP A 171 13.54 -6.88 17.10
N ALA A 172 14.58 -7.72 16.96
CA ALA A 172 14.45 -9.04 16.32
C ALA A 172 13.62 -10.04 17.14
N ASP A 173 13.59 -9.88 18.46
CA ASP A 173 12.84 -10.71 19.40
C ASP A 173 11.37 -10.31 19.56
N VAL A 174 10.97 -9.16 19.00
CA VAL A 174 9.58 -8.70 18.96
C VAL A 174 8.92 -9.22 17.69
N PRO A 175 7.86 -10.08 17.77
CA PRO A 175 7.32 -10.76 16.59
C PRO A 175 6.43 -9.89 15.69
N TYR A 176 5.83 -8.83 16.23
CA TYR A 176 5.00 -7.90 15.46
C TYR A 176 5.83 -6.77 14.83
N THR A 177 5.31 -6.18 13.76
CA THR A 177 5.96 -5.09 13.03
C THR A 177 5.67 -3.74 13.66
N ARG A 178 4.45 -3.55 14.18
CA ARG A 178 4.02 -2.29 14.79
C ARG A 178 2.87 -2.47 15.75
N ILE A 179 2.67 -1.45 16.59
CA ILE A 179 1.46 -1.28 17.39
C ILE A 179 0.76 0.00 16.97
N HIS A 180 -0.55 -0.11 16.81
CA HIS A 180 -1.46 1.04 16.64
C HIS A 180 -2.13 1.31 17.99
N GLU A 181 -2.16 2.57 18.43
CA GLU A 181 -2.96 3.01 19.57
C GLU A 181 -3.99 4.03 19.07
N PHE A 182 -5.25 3.59 18.96
CA PHE A 182 -6.28 4.30 18.20
C PHE A 182 -6.65 5.67 18.74
N ARG A 183 -6.54 5.91 20.06
CA ARG A 183 -6.87 7.19 20.67
C ARG A 183 -6.05 8.37 20.15
N HIS A 184 -4.85 8.12 19.64
CA HIS A 184 -3.95 9.14 19.13
C HIS A 184 -4.19 9.51 17.67
N PHE A 185 -5.00 8.74 16.93
CA PHE A 185 -5.38 9.11 15.55
C PHE A 185 -6.37 10.27 15.52
N HIS A 186 -7.16 10.45 16.59
CA HIS A 186 -8.21 11.45 16.71
C HIS A 186 -8.04 12.28 17.99
N PRO A 187 -6.99 13.13 18.08
CA PRO A 187 -6.70 13.94 19.27
C PRO A 187 -7.84 14.92 19.63
N GLU A 188 -8.68 15.30 18.65
CA GLU A 188 -9.87 16.11 18.87
C GLU A 188 -10.96 15.40 19.70
N ARG A 189 -10.85 14.08 19.85
CA ARG A 189 -11.77 13.25 20.65
C ARG A 189 -11.21 12.88 22.02
N LYS A 190 -10.08 13.44 22.43
CA LYS A 190 -9.36 13.06 23.67
C LYS A 190 -10.25 13.03 24.93
N ASP A 191 -11.21 13.96 25.03
CA ASP A 191 -12.11 14.04 26.18
C ASP A 191 -13.23 12.96 26.17
N LYS A 192 -13.41 12.26 25.06
CA LYS A 192 -14.37 11.15 24.90
C LYS A 192 -13.75 9.78 25.22
N TYR A 193 -12.44 9.69 25.27
CA TYR A 193 -11.76 8.42 25.57
C TYR A 193 -11.68 8.14 27.07
N PRO A 194 -11.79 6.87 27.50
CA PRO A 194 -11.55 6.47 28.88
C PRO A 194 -10.17 6.94 29.36
N LYS A 195 -10.07 7.39 30.60
CA LYS A 195 -8.80 7.85 31.19
C LYS A 195 -7.93 6.73 31.74
N ASP A 196 -8.52 5.58 31.97
CA ASP A 196 -7.94 4.40 32.59
C ASP A 196 -7.77 3.21 31.65
N LYS A 197 -8.22 3.35 30.39
CA LYS A 197 -8.15 2.27 29.39
C LYS A 197 -7.77 2.80 28.02
N THR A 198 -7.04 1.98 27.26
CA THR A 198 -6.77 2.21 25.85
C THR A 198 -6.91 0.93 25.04
N VAL A 199 -7.08 1.07 23.72
CA VAL A 199 -7.10 -0.05 22.78
C VAL A 199 -5.86 0.03 21.92
N ILE A 200 -5.10 -1.06 21.88
CA ILE A 200 -3.98 -1.22 20.97
C ILE A 200 -4.27 -2.33 19.97
N MET A 201 -3.56 -2.30 18.85
CA MET A 201 -3.59 -3.35 17.83
C MET A 201 -2.17 -3.64 17.36
N LYS A 202 -1.72 -4.87 17.59
CA LYS A 202 -0.44 -5.39 17.09
C LYS A 202 -0.63 -5.90 15.67
N GLU A 203 0.32 -5.61 14.79
CA GLU A 203 0.30 -6.00 13.38
C GLU A 203 1.40 -7.03 13.11
N TYR A 204 1.01 -8.15 12.53
CA TYR A 204 1.92 -9.22 12.10
C TYR A 204 1.84 -9.37 10.60
N SER A 205 2.99 -9.39 9.92
CA SER A 205 3.04 -9.57 8.48
C SER A 205 3.43 -11.01 8.13
N ARG A 206 2.73 -11.62 7.17
CA ARG A 206 3.04 -12.95 6.62
C ARG A 206 2.76 -13.04 5.13
N PHE A 207 3.18 -14.13 4.49
CA PHE A 207 2.76 -14.44 3.13
C PHE A 207 1.27 -14.74 3.10
N ALA A 208 0.58 -14.26 2.07
CA ALA A 208 -0.84 -14.53 1.89
C ALA A 208 -1.05 -15.95 1.38
N ASP A 209 -1.97 -16.67 2.04
CA ASP A 209 -2.48 -17.95 1.60
C ASP A 209 -3.77 -17.77 0.76
N LYS A 210 -4.31 -18.89 0.27
CA LYS A 210 -5.58 -18.88 -0.45
C LYS A 210 -6.72 -18.42 0.45
N GLY A 211 -7.35 -17.32 0.09
CA GLY A 211 -8.49 -16.74 0.82
C GLY A 211 -8.11 -15.60 1.76
N ASP A 212 -6.82 -15.32 1.92
CA ASP A 212 -6.38 -14.14 2.63
C ASP A 212 -6.56 -12.86 1.81
N GLU A 213 -6.78 -11.75 2.50
CA GLU A 213 -6.77 -10.44 1.87
C GLU A 213 -5.35 -10.03 1.42
N PRO A 214 -5.18 -9.58 0.17
CA PRO A 214 -3.91 -9.11 -0.35
C PRO A 214 -3.64 -7.66 0.08
N TYR A 215 -2.57 -7.43 0.88
CA TYR A 215 -2.18 -6.09 1.33
C TYR A 215 -1.05 -5.49 0.48
N TYR A 216 0.04 -6.24 0.29
CA TYR A 216 1.24 -5.72 -0.38
C TYR A 216 1.74 -6.69 -1.45
N PRO A 217 1.93 -6.23 -2.71
CA PRO A 217 2.51 -7.07 -3.77
C PRO A 217 3.99 -7.35 -3.47
N ILE A 218 4.41 -8.61 -3.61
CA ILE A 218 5.79 -9.02 -3.31
C ILE A 218 6.74 -8.65 -4.45
N ASN A 219 6.27 -8.75 -5.70
CA ASN A 219 7.03 -8.38 -6.90
C ASN A 219 8.34 -9.17 -7.09
N THR A 220 8.34 -10.48 -6.79
CA THR A 220 9.47 -11.35 -7.13
C THR A 220 9.70 -11.38 -8.65
N PRO A 221 10.87 -11.86 -9.14
CA PRO A 221 11.08 -12.06 -10.57
C PRO A 221 10.04 -12.99 -11.21
N GLU A 222 9.58 -14.01 -10.47
CA GLU A 222 8.49 -14.90 -10.89
C GLU A 222 7.16 -14.15 -11.01
N ASP A 223 6.80 -13.34 -10.00
CA ASP A 223 5.59 -12.53 -10.02
C ASP A 223 5.59 -11.54 -11.20
N ARG A 224 6.74 -10.93 -11.50
CA ARG A 224 6.86 -10.02 -12.66
C ARG A 224 6.59 -10.74 -13.97
N THR A 225 7.06 -11.97 -14.11
CA THR A 225 6.81 -12.79 -15.32
C THR A 225 5.32 -13.09 -15.45
N LYS A 226 4.65 -13.52 -14.38
CA LYS A 226 3.20 -13.75 -14.35
C LYS A 226 2.42 -12.47 -14.64
N LEU A 227 2.84 -11.36 -14.03
CA LEU A 227 2.22 -10.05 -14.23
C LEU A 227 2.24 -9.59 -15.68
N GLU A 228 3.35 -9.79 -16.40
CA GLU A 228 3.44 -9.47 -17.82
C GLU A 228 2.48 -10.33 -18.67
N ALA A 229 2.26 -11.59 -18.29
CA ALA A 229 1.26 -12.43 -18.96
C ALA A 229 -0.16 -11.90 -18.67
N TYR A 230 -0.49 -11.60 -17.40
CA TYR A 230 -1.79 -11.01 -17.03
C TYR A 230 -2.04 -9.65 -17.70
N ARG A 231 -1.04 -8.80 -17.85
CA ARG A 231 -1.17 -7.52 -18.55
C ARG A 231 -1.56 -7.69 -20.02
N LYS A 232 -1.08 -8.76 -20.66
CA LYS A 232 -1.50 -9.08 -22.06
C LYS A 232 -2.96 -9.53 -22.10
N LEU A 233 -3.38 -10.38 -21.16
CA LEU A 233 -4.77 -10.79 -21.01
C LEU A 233 -5.67 -9.59 -20.71
N ALA A 234 -5.28 -8.71 -19.81
CA ALA A 234 -6.01 -7.48 -19.47
C ALA A 234 -6.15 -6.53 -20.67
N ALA A 235 -5.11 -6.37 -21.47
CA ALA A 235 -5.17 -5.56 -22.68
C ALA A 235 -6.12 -6.15 -23.74
N GLN A 236 -6.19 -7.47 -23.85
CA GLN A 236 -7.15 -8.14 -24.72
C GLN A 236 -8.58 -8.01 -24.19
N GLU A 237 -8.79 -8.25 -22.90
CA GLU A 237 -10.08 -8.15 -22.22
C GLU A 237 -10.66 -6.72 -22.31
N SER A 238 -9.78 -5.73 -22.21
CA SER A 238 -10.15 -4.33 -22.37
C SER A 238 -10.74 -4.05 -23.78
N LYS A 239 -10.14 -4.60 -24.83
CA LYS A 239 -10.61 -4.44 -26.22
C LYS A 239 -11.89 -5.19 -26.49
N ASP A 240 -11.98 -6.44 -26.03
CA ASP A 240 -13.09 -7.34 -26.34
C ASP A 240 -14.33 -7.03 -25.49
N ASN A 241 -14.14 -6.75 -24.20
CA ASN A 241 -15.19 -6.67 -23.21
C ASN A 241 -15.25 -5.34 -22.45
N LYS A 242 -14.45 -4.34 -22.85
CA LYS A 242 -14.39 -2.99 -22.27
C LYS A 242 -14.11 -3.00 -20.76
N VAL A 243 -13.21 -3.86 -20.31
CA VAL A 243 -12.80 -3.94 -18.90
C VAL A 243 -11.50 -3.17 -18.70
N LEU A 244 -11.49 -2.25 -17.76
CA LEU A 244 -10.29 -1.56 -17.26
C LEU A 244 -9.92 -2.12 -15.89
N PHE A 245 -8.65 -2.33 -15.67
CA PHE A 245 -8.12 -2.80 -14.39
C PHE A 245 -7.49 -1.62 -13.65
N GLY A 246 -7.94 -1.38 -12.42
CA GLY A 246 -7.50 -0.24 -11.62
C GLY A 246 -7.27 -0.58 -10.16
N GLY A 247 -6.71 0.38 -9.43
CA GLY A 247 -6.40 0.22 -8.01
C GLY A 247 -5.21 -0.70 -7.74
N ARG A 248 -4.85 -0.84 -6.45
CA ARG A 248 -3.68 -1.63 -6.02
C ARG A 248 -3.77 -3.08 -6.45
N LEU A 249 -4.95 -3.71 -6.31
CA LEU A 249 -5.16 -5.12 -6.59
C LEU A 249 -5.26 -5.39 -8.10
N GLY A 250 -6.03 -4.58 -8.83
CA GLY A 250 -6.24 -4.75 -10.26
C GLY A 250 -5.03 -4.41 -11.13
N THR A 251 -4.02 -3.71 -10.58
CA THR A 251 -2.77 -3.40 -11.29
C THR A 251 -1.54 -4.10 -10.70
N TYR A 252 -1.71 -4.82 -9.58
CA TYR A 252 -0.61 -5.43 -8.83
C TYR A 252 0.50 -4.42 -8.50
N GLN A 253 0.12 -3.22 -8.03
CA GLN A 253 1.04 -2.14 -7.71
C GLN A 253 0.90 -1.71 -6.26
N TYR A 254 2.03 -1.29 -5.67
CA TYR A 254 2.01 -0.68 -4.36
C TYR A 254 1.60 0.79 -4.50
N LEU A 255 0.31 1.07 -4.28
CA LEU A 255 -0.24 2.42 -4.33
C LEU A 255 -0.60 2.90 -2.93
N ASP A 256 -0.15 4.08 -2.55
CA ASP A 256 -0.70 4.80 -1.41
C ASP A 256 -2.09 5.36 -1.77
N MET A 257 -2.92 5.71 -0.77
CA MET A 257 -4.31 6.11 -1.03
C MET A 257 -4.43 7.27 -2.03
N HIS A 258 -3.60 8.30 -1.89
CA HIS A 258 -3.61 9.43 -2.82
C HIS A 258 -3.20 9.01 -4.25
N MET A 259 -2.29 8.05 -4.39
CA MET A 259 -1.90 7.50 -5.68
C MET A 259 -3.03 6.67 -6.31
N ALA A 260 -3.75 5.88 -5.51
CA ALA A 260 -4.91 5.12 -5.97
C ALA A 260 -6.03 6.06 -6.45
N ILE A 261 -6.32 7.12 -5.71
CA ILE A 261 -7.29 8.16 -6.11
C ILE A 261 -6.81 8.87 -7.39
N GLY A 262 -5.55 9.29 -7.45
CA GLY A 262 -4.99 9.94 -8.65
C GLY A 262 -5.04 9.04 -9.89
N SER A 263 -4.77 7.75 -9.73
CA SER A 263 -4.88 6.75 -10.80
C SER A 263 -6.33 6.59 -11.28
N ALA A 264 -7.30 6.55 -10.35
CA ALA A 264 -8.72 6.46 -10.70
C ALA A 264 -9.20 7.70 -11.46
N LEU A 265 -8.83 8.90 -11.01
CA LEU A 265 -9.16 10.15 -11.70
C LEU A 265 -8.51 10.20 -13.11
N SER A 266 -7.26 9.82 -13.22
CA SER A 266 -6.55 9.74 -14.51
C SER A 266 -7.22 8.73 -15.48
N MET A 267 -7.65 7.58 -14.96
CA MET A 267 -8.40 6.59 -15.76
C MET A 267 -9.73 7.16 -16.24
N PHE A 268 -10.44 7.85 -15.37
CA PHE A 268 -11.69 8.52 -15.73
C PHE A 268 -11.48 9.53 -16.84
N ASP A 269 -10.56 10.48 -16.67
CA ASP A 269 -10.32 11.57 -17.61
C ASP A 269 -9.78 11.09 -18.97
N ASN A 270 -8.88 10.09 -18.97
CA ASN A 270 -8.16 9.66 -20.16
C ASN A 270 -8.76 8.46 -20.88
N LYS A 271 -9.67 7.70 -20.22
CA LYS A 271 -10.28 6.48 -20.81
C LYS A 271 -11.79 6.58 -20.87
N LEU A 272 -12.46 6.88 -19.76
CA LEU A 272 -13.91 6.86 -19.69
C LEU A 272 -14.55 8.10 -20.34
N VAL A 273 -14.04 9.29 -20.08
CA VAL A 273 -14.55 10.52 -20.69
C VAL A 273 -14.44 10.48 -22.22
N PRO A 274 -13.29 10.12 -22.82
CA PRO A 274 -13.19 9.97 -24.27
C PRO A 274 -14.07 8.85 -24.85
N PHE A 275 -14.29 7.77 -24.10
CA PHE A 275 -15.20 6.71 -24.53
C PHE A 275 -16.63 7.24 -24.71
N TRP A 276 -17.16 7.94 -23.69
CA TRP A 276 -18.54 8.45 -23.75
C TRP A 276 -18.72 9.67 -24.66
N ASN A 277 -17.78 10.59 -24.65
CA ASN A 277 -17.94 11.87 -25.37
C ASN A 277 -17.48 11.81 -26.82
N GLU A 278 -16.51 10.95 -27.14
CA GLU A 278 -15.85 10.92 -28.44
C GLU A 278 -15.98 9.56 -29.14
N GLY A 279 -16.60 8.56 -28.50
CA GLY A 279 -16.72 7.21 -29.04
C GLY A 279 -15.38 6.47 -29.16
N LYS A 280 -14.35 6.88 -28.41
CA LYS A 280 -13.05 6.21 -28.44
C LYS A 280 -13.14 4.81 -27.83
N ALA A 281 -12.33 3.88 -28.35
CA ALA A 281 -12.23 2.55 -27.78
C ALA A 281 -11.64 2.58 -26.38
N ILE A 282 -12.09 1.66 -25.53
CA ILE A 282 -11.49 1.37 -24.22
C ILE A 282 -10.23 0.54 -24.47
N GLU A 283 -9.10 1.00 -24.00
CA GLU A 283 -7.83 0.27 -24.09
C GLU A 283 -7.06 0.40 -22.79
N GLN A 284 -6.71 -0.75 -22.19
CA GLN A 284 -5.77 -0.82 -21.07
C GLN A 284 -4.37 -0.60 -21.61
N GLU A 285 -3.69 0.45 -21.16
CA GLU A 285 -2.28 0.60 -21.45
C GLU A 285 -1.47 -0.48 -20.72
N ARG A 286 -0.42 -0.99 -21.35
CA ARG A 286 0.56 -1.83 -20.69
C ARG A 286 1.21 -0.93 -19.63
N GLY A 287 0.80 -1.08 -18.36
CA GLY A 287 1.15 -0.18 -17.28
C GLY A 287 2.66 0.03 -17.13
N HIS A 288 3.03 1.27 -16.80
CA HIS A 288 4.37 1.64 -16.36
C HIS A 288 4.67 1.08 -14.96
#